data_8a1eaa9e521020a78940ab52bd9e7cc1
#
_entry.id   8a1eaa9e521020a78940ab52bd9e7cc1
#
_cell.length_a   1.000
_cell.length_b   1.000
_cell.length_c   1.000
_cell.angle_alpha   90.00
_cell.angle_beta   90.00
_cell.angle_gamma   90.00
#
_symmetry.space_group_name_H-M   'P 1'
#
loop_
_entity.id
_entity.type
_entity.pdbx_description
1 polymer ?
#
loop_
_entity_poly.entity_id
_entity_poly.type
_entity_poly.pdbx_seq_one_letter_code
_entity_poly.pdbx_strand_id
1 'polypeptide(L)'
;MGRPYHLVVDDDPDLRDLALLEEKLAAAAVTAVGAGDEEEFGIFVRDDTGRIVAGASGSVWGGCCQMHTLWVDGPQRGHGLATELMTEAEAVARRRGCRLIMGLTYDVLTLGFFDRLGYRTVGIIEDCPAGTTTRWICKEL
;
A
#
# COMPACT_ATOMS: atom_id res chain seq x y z
N MET A 1 42.82 -10.54 -3.63
CA MET A 1 42.42 -9.41 -4.48
C MET A 1 41.19 -8.75 -3.89
N GLY A 2 41.19 -7.43 -3.78
CA GLY A 2 40.04 -6.67 -3.31
C GLY A 2 38.83 -6.81 -4.25
N ARG A 3 37.61 -6.66 -3.71
CA ARG A 3 36.40 -6.59 -4.54
C ARG A 3 36.44 -5.31 -5.40
N PRO A 4 35.96 -5.34 -6.65
CA PRO A 4 35.89 -4.15 -7.50
C PRO A 4 34.76 -3.19 -7.10
N TYR A 5 34.16 -3.38 -5.93
CA TYR A 5 33.01 -2.62 -5.43
C TYR A 5 33.29 -2.03 -4.06
N HIS A 6 32.70 -0.90 -3.80
CA HIS A 6 32.71 -0.25 -2.50
C HIS A 6 31.30 -0.23 -1.92
N LEU A 7 31.14 -0.63 -0.65
CA LEU A 7 29.91 -0.50 0.08
C LEU A 7 29.95 0.81 0.87
N VAL A 8 28.95 1.65 0.68
CA VAL A 8 28.81 2.94 1.37
C VAL A 8 27.44 3.01 2.01
N VAL A 9 27.37 3.44 3.27
CA VAL A 9 26.12 3.80 3.94
C VAL A 9 25.90 5.29 3.71
N ASP A 10 24.77 5.65 3.14
CA ASP A 10 24.37 7.03 2.87
C ASP A 10 23.16 7.36 3.75
N ASP A 11 23.35 8.25 4.72
CA ASP A 11 22.31 8.62 5.68
C ASP A 11 21.29 9.62 5.11
N ASP A 12 21.60 10.22 3.95
CA ASP A 12 20.70 11.15 3.24
C ASP A 12 20.72 10.85 1.73
N PRO A 13 20.22 9.67 1.33
CA PRO A 13 20.34 9.21 -0.05
C PRO A 13 19.54 10.08 -1.04
N ASP A 14 20.10 10.26 -2.23
CA ASP A 14 19.36 10.87 -3.35
C ASP A 14 18.16 10.00 -3.71
N LEU A 15 17.00 10.65 -3.85
CA LEU A 15 15.74 9.94 -4.21
C LEU A 15 15.85 9.20 -5.55
N ARG A 16 16.71 9.67 -6.45
CA ARG A 16 16.96 9.00 -7.75
C ARG A 16 17.69 7.67 -7.55
N ASP A 17 18.59 7.60 -6.58
CA ASP A 17 19.30 6.37 -6.25
C ASP A 17 18.35 5.34 -5.62
N LEU A 18 17.45 5.79 -4.73
CA LEU A 18 16.42 4.94 -4.17
C LEU A 18 15.46 4.44 -5.26
N ALA A 19 15.00 5.32 -6.13
CA ALA A 19 14.13 4.98 -7.24
C ALA A 19 14.78 3.97 -8.21
N LEU A 20 16.09 4.10 -8.44
CA LEU A 20 16.83 3.13 -9.25
C LEU A 20 16.80 1.73 -8.66
N LEU A 21 16.94 1.59 -7.33
CA LEU A 21 16.85 0.30 -6.66
C LEU A 21 15.47 -0.33 -6.85
N GLU A 22 14.42 0.45 -6.67
CA GLU A 22 13.04 0.01 -6.87
C GLU A 22 12.77 -0.43 -8.31
N GLU A 23 13.24 0.36 -9.28
CA GLU A 23 13.12 0.04 -10.71
C GLU A 23 13.83 -1.28 -11.05
N LYS A 24 15.05 -1.46 -10.57
CA LYS A 24 15.84 -2.69 -10.83
C LYS A 24 15.20 -3.91 -10.19
N LEU A 25 14.67 -3.77 -8.97
CA LEU A 25 13.96 -4.85 -8.29
C LEU A 25 12.67 -5.19 -9.04
N ALA A 26 11.89 -4.19 -9.45
CA ALA A 26 10.65 -4.39 -10.20
C ALA A 26 10.90 -5.13 -11.53
N ALA A 27 11.93 -4.74 -12.28
CA ALA A 27 12.31 -5.39 -13.52
C ALA A 27 12.71 -6.86 -13.31
N ALA A 28 13.46 -7.14 -12.25
CA ALA A 28 13.84 -8.50 -11.89
C ALA A 28 12.63 -9.35 -11.49
N ALA A 29 11.69 -8.78 -10.75
CA ALA A 29 10.46 -9.46 -10.34
C ALA A 29 9.57 -9.78 -11.55
N VAL A 30 9.39 -8.84 -12.48
CA VAL A 30 8.62 -9.05 -13.72
C VAL A 30 9.21 -10.22 -14.51
N THR A 31 10.53 -10.26 -14.67
CA THR A 31 11.22 -11.34 -15.38
C THR A 31 11.03 -12.69 -14.66
N ALA A 32 11.17 -12.71 -13.33
CA ALA A 32 11.09 -13.94 -12.55
C ALA A 32 9.67 -14.53 -12.50
N VAL A 33 8.65 -13.68 -12.40
CA VAL A 33 7.25 -14.09 -12.27
C VAL A 33 6.56 -14.26 -13.61
N GLY A 34 7.04 -13.57 -14.65
CA GLY A 34 6.42 -13.58 -15.97
C GLY A 34 5.13 -12.76 -16.06
N ALA A 35 4.90 -11.88 -15.08
CA ALA A 35 3.79 -10.94 -15.09
C ALA A 35 4.18 -9.65 -15.83
N GLY A 36 3.18 -8.85 -16.21
CA GLY A 36 3.41 -7.52 -16.76
C GLY A 36 3.89 -6.52 -15.69
N ASP A 37 4.01 -5.27 -16.08
CA ASP A 37 4.43 -4.21 -15.18
C ASP A 37 3.38 -3.93 -14.07
N GLU A 38 3.86 -3.46 -12.95
CA GLU A 38 3.03 -2.95 -11.86
C GLU A 38 2.29 -1.69 -12.30
N GLU A 39 0.99 -1.62 -12.03
CA GLU A 39 0.15 -0.49 -12.36
C GLU A 39 -0.34 0.19 -11.08
N GLU A 40 0.02 1.45 -10.91
CA GLU A 40 -0.43 2.25 -9.77
C GLU A 40 -1.82 2.84 -10.00
N PHE A 41 -2.53 3.14 -8.91
CA PHE A 41 -3.77 3.90 -8.94
C PHE A 41 -3.94 4.75 -7.68
N GLY A 42 -4.74 5.81 -7.82
CA GLY A 42 -5.16 6.65 -6.70
C GLY A 42 -6.66 6.93 -6.78
N ILE A 43 -7.28 7.03 -5.61
CA ILE A 43 -8.68 7.40 -5.45
C ILE A 43 -8.71 8.62 -4.55
N PHE A 44 -9.36 9.70 -4.97
CA PHE A 44 -9.32 10.97 -4.26
C PHE A 44 -10.72 11.50 -4.01
N VAL A 45 -10.93 12.03 -2.80
CA VAL A 45 -12.11 12.81 -2.44
C VAL A 45 -11.68 14.26 -2.32
N ARG A 46 -12.34 15.14 -3.07
CA ARG A 46 -12.05 16.57 -3.08
C ARG A 46 -13.25 17.35 -2.58
N ASP A 47 -12.99 18.43 -1.85
CA ASP A 47 -14.01 19.39 -1.48
C ASP A 47 -14.34 20.35 -2.63
N ASP A 48 -15.29 21.28 -2.39
CA ASP A 48 -15.75 22.25 -3.41
C ASP A 48 -14.63 23.18 -3.89
N THR A 49 -13.54 23.32 -3.13
CA THR A 49 -12.37 24.12 -3.53
C THR A 49 -11.35 23.31 -4.34
N GLY A 50 -11.56 22.00 -4.50
CA GLY A 50 -10.63 21.10 -5.17
C GLY A 50 -9.54 20.51 -4.25
N ARG A 51 -9.57 20.83 -2.96
CA ARG A 51 -8.61 20.29 -1.97
C ARG A 51 -8.89 18.82 -1.69
N ILE A 52 -7.86 17.99 -1.66
CA ILE A 52 -7.99 16.58 -1.28
C ILE A 52 -8.28 16.49 0.23
N VAL A 53 -9.38 15.86 0.58
CA VAL A 53 -9.83 15.66 1.97
C VAL A 53 -9.83 14.20 2.39
N ALA A 54 -9.67 13.29 1.46
CA ALA A 54 -9.50 11.86 1.71
C ALA A 54 -8.93 11.20 0.46
N GLY A 55 -8.36 10.02 0.61
CA GLY A 55 -7.87 9.28 -0.52
C GLY A 55 -7.26 7.93 -0.14
N ALA A 56 -7.05 7.15 -1.17
CA ALA A 56 -6.39 5.86 -1.10
C ALA A 56 -5.48 5.69 -2.30
N SER A 57 -4.40 4.96 -2.15
CA SER A 57 -3.52 4.59 -3.24
C SER A 57 -3.12 3.13 -3.13
N GLY A 58 -2.80 2.55 -4.25
CA GLY A 58 -2.37 1.17 -4.32
C GLY A 58 -1.76 0.85 -5.67
N SER A 59 -1.39 -0.40 -5.83
CA SER A 59 -0.85 -0.92 -7.07
C SER A 59 -1.38 -2.33 -7.34
N VAL A 60 -1.41 -2.69 -8.61
CA VAL A 60 -1.86 -3.99 -9.09
C VAL A 60 -0.72 -4.67 -9.84
N TRP A 61 -0.41 -5.89 -9.45
CA TRP A 61 0.59 -6.70 -10.12
C TRP A 61 0.37 -8.18 -9.86
N GLY A 62 0.50 -9.01 -10.88
CA GLY A 62 0.44 -10.46 -10.76
C GLY A 62 -0.87 -11.00 -10.17
N GLY A 63 -1.99 -10.33 -10.42
CA GLY A 63 -3.30 -10.74 -9.89
C GLY A 63 -3.54 -10.35 -8.42
N CYS A 64 -2.67 -9.50 -7.86
CA CYS A 64 -2.76 -9.01 -6.50
C CYS A 64 -2.81 -7.48 -6.48
N CYS A 65 -3.60 -6.93 -5.57
CA CYS A 65 -3.63 -5.49 -5.30
C CYS A 65 -2.97 -5.24 -3.95
N GLN A 66 -2.02 -4.33 -3.92
CA GLN A 66 -1.42 -3.86 -2.68
C GLN A 66 -1.86 -2.43 -2.41
N MET A 67 -2.48 -2.22 -1.25
CA MET A 67 -2.81 -0.88 -0.78
C MET A 67 -1.59 -0.25 -0.12
N HIS A 68 -1.30 0.99 -0.47
CA HIS A 68 -0.17 1.74 0.08
C HIS A 68 -0.62 2.78 1.09
N THR A 69 -1.74 3.47 0.81
CA THR A 69 -2.20 4.59 1.62
C THR A 69 -3.72 4.57 1.71
N LEU A 70 -4.23 4.87 2.90
CA LEU A 70 -5.64 5.19 3.15
C LEU A 70 -5.67 6.31 4.18
N TRP A 71 -6.24 7.45 3.81
CA TRP A 71 -6.28 8.62 4.67
C TRP A 71 -7.58 9.39 4.52
N VAL A 72 -8.10 9.87 5.65
CA VAL A 72 -9.26 10.76 5.74
C VAL A 72 -8.90 11.92 6.65
N ASP A 73 -9.10 13.15 6.17
CA ASP A 73 -8.86 14.37 6.95
C ASP A 73 -9.73 14.37 8.21
N GLY A 74 -9.17 14.88 9.32
CA GLY A 74 -9.83 14.86 10.63
C GLY A 74 -11.30 15.32 10.61
N PRO A 75 -11.61 16.51 10.05
CA PRO A 75 -13.00 17.00 9.97
C PRO A 75 -13.95 16.11 9.16
N GLN A 76 -13.42 15.28 8.26
CA GLN A 76 -14.21 14.39 7.39
C GLN A 76 -14.38 12.98 7.95
N ARG A 77 -13.74 12.66 9.07
CA ARG A 77 -13.85 11.34 9.71
C ARG A 77 -15.23 11.12 10.29
N GLY A 78 -15.62 9.84 10.41
CA GLY A 78 -16.91 9.45 10.95
C GLY A 78 -18.08 9.55 9.96
N HIS A 79 -17.81 9.78 8.67
CA HIS A 79 -18.82 9.88 7.60
C HIS A 79 -18.78 8.71 6.60
N GLY A 80 -18.02 7.66 6.89
CA GLY A 80 -17.95 6.47 6.03
C GLY A 80 -17.02 6.57 4.84
N LEU A 81 -16.21 7.63 4.70
CA LEU A 81 -15.32 7.83 3.55
C LEU A 81 -14.27 6.74 3.42
N ALA A 82 -13.68 6.27 4.54
CA ALA A 82 -12.70 5.20 4.48
C ALA A 82 -13.30 3.90 3.93
N THR A 83 -14.53 3.58 4.32
CA THR A 83 -15.26 2.43 3.79
C THR A 83 -15.55 2.59 2.30
N GLU A 84 -15.98 3.76 1.86
CA GLU A 84 -16.20 4.05 0.44
C GLU A 84 -14.91 3.94 -0.37
N LEU A 85 -13.80 4.47 0.15
CA LEU A 85 -12.50 4.38 -0.50
C LEU A 85 -12.04 2.93 -0.66
N MET A 86 -12.21 2.09 0.36
CA MET A 86 -11.86 0.68 0.28
C MET A 86 -12.78 -0.08 -0.67
N THR A 87 -14.08 0.24 -0.70
CA THR A 87 -15.03 -0.34 -1.66
C THR A 87 -14.60 -0.02 -3.09
N GLU A 88 -14.20 1.20 -3.37
CA GLU A 88 -13.71 1.59 -4.70
C GLU A 88 -12.37 0.93 -5.03
N ALA A 89 -11.46 0.83 -4.06
CA ALA A 89 -10.19 0.14 -4.26
C ALA A 89 -10.40 -1.34 -4.62
N GLU A 90 -11.31 -2.02 -3.94
CA GLU A 90 -11.68 -3.40 -4.27
C GLU A 90 -12.31 -3.50 -5.66
N ALA A 91 -13.13 -2.53 -6.06
CA ALA A 91 -13.71 -2.48 -7.40
C ALA A 91 -12.64 -2.28 -8.48
N VAL A 92 -11.67 -1.39 -8.25
CA VAL A 92 -10.50 -1.22 -9.14
C VAL A 92 -9.73 -2.53 -9.27
N ALA A 93 -9.45 -3.17 -8.15
CA ALA A 93 -8.71 -4.43 -8.12
C ALA A 93 -9.43 -5.53 -8.92
N ARG A 94 -10.75 -5.67 -8.74
CA ARG A 94 -11.55 -6.66 -9.49
C ARG A 94 -11.55 -6.37 -10.99
N ARG A 95 -11.73 -5.12 -11.39
CA ARG A 95 -11.70 -4.74 -12.82
C ARG A 95 -10.36 -5.03 -13.48
N ARG A 96 -9.28 -4.99 -12.70
CA ARG A 96 -7.92 -5.28 -13.18
C ARG A 96 -7.51 -6.75 -12.99
N GLY A 97 -8.48 -7.63 -12.66
CA GLY A 97 -8.25 -9.06 -12.59
C GLY A 97 -7.57 -9.57 -11.32
N CYS A 98 -7.59 -8.77 -10.24
CA CYS A 98 -7.03 -9.20 -8.98
C CYS A 98 -7.95 -10.18 -8.25
N ARG A 99 -7.36 -11.21 -7.68
CA ARG A 99 -8.04 -12.17 -6.80
C ARG A 99 -7.87 -11.86 -5.31
N LEU A 100 -6.95 -10.97 -4.98
CA LEU A 100 -6.55 -10.65 -3.61
C LEU A 100 -6.22 -9.17 -3.50
N ILE A 101 -6.59 -8.58 -2.37
CA ILE A 101 -6.15 -7.25 -1.96
C ILE A 101 -5.49 -7.34 -0.59
N MET A 102 -4.37 -6.67 -0.42
CA MET A 102 -3.57 -6.72 0.79
C MET A 102 -3.00 -5.36 1.17
N GLY A 103 -2.58 -5.25 2.42
CA GLY A 103 -1.93 -4.05 2.92
C GLY A 103 -1.30 -4.26 4.28
N LEU A 104 -0.59 -3.24 4.72
CA LEU A 104 -0.01 -3.16 6.05
C LEU A 104 -0.74 -2.08 6.84
N THR A 105 -1.05 -2.35 8.09
CA THR A 105 -1.70 -1.39 8.98
C THR A 105 -1.13 -1.44 10.38
N TYR A 106 -1.35 -0.36 11.13
CA TYR A 106 -0.98 -0.25 12.54
C TYR A 106 -2.24 -0.19 13.39
N ASP A 107 -2.31 -0.99 14.45
CA ASP A 107 -3.50 -1.08 15.31
C ASP A 107 -3.92 0.27 15.87
N VAL A 108 -2.95 1.12 16.23
CA VAL A 108 -3.20 2.46 16.76
C VAL A 108 -4.01 3.35 15.80
N LEU A 109 -3.92 3.09 14.49
CA LEU A 109 -4.60 3.89 13.47
C LEU A 109 -5.93 3.31 12.99
N THR A 110 -6.08 1.99 13.05
CA THR A 110 -7.14 1.32 12.30
C THR A 110 -8.00 0.35 13.11
N LEU A 111 -7.90 0.38 14.41
CA LEU A 111 -8.50 -0.55 15.37
C LEU A 111 -9.83 -1.19 14.91
N GLY A 112 -9.77 -2.43 14.43
CA GLY A 112 -10.93 -3.21 14.00
C GLY A 112 -11.59 -2.78 12.69
N PHE A 113 -11.14 -1.69 12.06
CA PHE A 113 -11.74 -1.17 10.82
C PHE A 113 -11.70 -2.21 9.69
N PHE A 114 -10.54 -2.77 9.42
CA PHE A 114 -10.37 -3.75 8.34
C PHE A 114 -11.04 -5.09 8.63
N ASP A 115 -11.11 -5.49 9.90
CA ASP A 115 -11.87 -6.69 10.29
C ASP A 115 -13.33 -6.58 9.89
N ARG A 116 -13.93 -5.41 10.12
CA ARG A 116 -15.34 -5.15 9.73
C ARG A 116 -15.55 -5.18 8.23
N LEU A 117 -14.52 -4.92 7.44
CA LEU A 117 -14.59 -5.00 5.97
C LEU A 117 -14.29 -6.39 5.42
N GLY A 118 -14.02 -7.37 6.29
CA GLY A 118 -13.76 -8.75 5.89
C GLY A 118 -12.30 -9.07 5.62
N TYR A 119 -11.37 -8.20 6.01
CA TYR A 119 -9.94 -8.47 5.92
C TYR A 119 -9.50 -9.38 7.07
N ARG A 120 -8.65 -10.34 6.76
CA ARG A 120 -8.01 -11.20 7.76
C ARG A 120 -6.57 -10.78 8.01
N THR A 121 -6.09 -10.98 9.22
CA THR A 121 -4.69 -10.78 9.57
C THR A 121 -3.89 -12.00 9.16
N VAL A 122 -2.82 -11.80 8.39
CA VAL A 122 -1.92 -12.87 7.92
C VAL A 122 -0.53 -12.80 8.52
N GLY A 123 -0.20 -11.71 9.22
CA GLY A 123 1.07 -11.56 9.91
C GLY A 123 1.00 -10.43 10.93
N ILE A 124 1.71 -10.58 12.04
CA ILE A 124 1.73 -9.62 13.15
C ILE A 124 3.17 -9.42 13.59
N ILE A 125 3.53 -8.14 13.83
CA ILE A 125 4.78 -7.77 14.48
C ILE A 125 4.40 -6.88 15.67
N GLU A 126 4.63 -7.38 16.87
CA GLU A 126 4.31 -6.67 18.10
C GLU A 126 5.37 -5.61 18.41
N ASP A 127 4.94 -4.52 19.08
CA ASP A 127 5.80 -3.41 19.49
C ASP A 127 6.63 -2.81 18.34
N CYS A 128 6.01 -2.72 17.19
CA CYS A 128 6.62 -2.14 15.97
C CYS A 128 5.53 -1.44 15.14
N PRO A 129 5.50 -0.09 15.12
CA PRO A 129 6.27 0.86 15.95
C PRO A 129 6.08 0.63 17.46
N ALA A 130 7.04 1.08 18.26
CA ALA A 130 6.95 0.93 19.72
C ALA A 130 5.60 1.43 20.25
N GLY A 131 4.94 0.61 21.08
CA GLY A 131 3.63 0.93 21.65
C GLY A 131 2.43 0.52 20.79
N THR A 132 2.63 -0.06 19.62
CA THR A 132 1.54 -0.56 18.77
C THR A 132 1.95 -1.83 18.03
N THR A 133 1.05 -2.37 17.22
CA THR A 133 1.27 -3.61 16.47
C THR A 133 1.14 -3.32 14.97
N THR A 134 2.08 -3.82 14.19
CA THR A 134 1.99 -3.88 12.74
C THR A 134 1.24 -5.16 12.34
N ARG A 135 0.26 -5.02 11.45
CA ARG A 135 -0.47 -6.14 10.85
C ARG A 135 -0.36 -6.14 9.35
N TRP A 136 -0.12 -7.30 8.79
CA TRP A 136 -0.38 -7.58 7.39
C TRP A 136 -1.78 -8.16 7.27
N ILE A 137 -2.58 -7.57 6.41
CA ILE A 137 -3.98 -7.93 6.19
C ILE A 137 -4.22 -8.26 4.73
N CYS A 138 -5.18 -9.13 4.47
CA CYS A 138 -5.62 -9.41 3.11
C CYS A 138 -7.08 -9.82 3.06
N LYS A 139 -7.67 -9.69 1.87
CA LYS A 139 -9.03 -10.11 1.57
C LYS A 139 -9.06 -10.74 0.18
N GLU A 140 -9.72 -11.87 0.05
CA GLU A 140 -9.99 -12.48 -1.24
C GLU A 140 -11.14 -11.73 -1.94
N LEU A 141 -10.96 -11.49 -3.22
CA LEU A 141 -11.91 -10.74 -4.03
C LEU A 141 -12.79 -11.63 -4.90
#